data_834cd76fd9bd764e6e6e5e44bba785b3
#
_entry.id   834cd76fd9bd764e6e6e5e44bba785b3
#
_cell.length_a   1.000
_cell.length_b   1.000
_cell.length_c   1.000
_cell.angle_alpha   90.00
_cell.angle_beta   90.00
_cell.angle_gamma   90.00
#
_symmetry.space_group_name_H-M   'P 1'
#
loop_
_entity.id
_entity.type
_entity.pdbx_description
1 polymer ?
#
loop_
_entity_poly.entity_id
_entity_poly.type
_entity_poly.pdbx_seq_one_letter_code
_entity_poly.pdbx_strand_id
1 'polypeptide(L)'
;MKPVPQHWQRFTPTLVYRDARAMIDWLCAAFGFELRLLVEGDAGEVEHCELTYGEGMVMVSQEHIDATPRFGVPLRGPRSVAGINTQNIMVFVDDAIAHCEHARAAGATIVAEPEVHDYGDEYWADRSYGAVDPEGHMWWFSERVRGA
;
A
#
# COMPACT_ATOMS: atom_id res chain seq x y z
N MET A 1 25.21 -12.99 1.42
CA MET A 1 24.36 -12.06 0.64
C MET A 1 24.85 -10.64 0.86
N LYS A 2 24.97 -9.79 -0.18
CA LYS A 2 25.35 -8.39 0.00
C LYS A 2 24.25 -7.63 0.73
N PRO A 3 24.58 -6.59 1.53
CA PRO A 3 23.58 -5.72 2.12
C PRO A 3 22.80 -4.98 1.04
N VAL A 4 21.57 -4.57 1.37
CA VAL A 4 20.79 -3.67 0.51
C VAL A 4 21.41 -2.26 0.55
N PRO A 5 21.18 -1.43 -0.47
CA PRO A 5 21.55 -0.01 -0.43
C PRO A 5 20.94 0.68 0.79
N GLN A 6 21.62 1.71 1.28
CA GLN A 6 21.13 2.48 2.42
C GLN A 6 19.74 3.06 2.14
N HIS A 7 18.86 2.99 3.12
CA HIS A 7 17.45 3.42 3.03
C HIS A 7 16.58 2.64 2.03
N TRP A 8 17.03 1.45 1.61
CA TRP A 8 16.22 0.54 0.82
C TRP A 8 15.90 -0.73 1.59
N GLN A 9 14.77 -1.34 1.30
CA GLN A 9 14.42 -2.69 1.75
C GLN A 9 14.69 -3.71 0.65
N ARG A 10 14.79 -4.98 1.01
CA ARG A 10 15.11 -6.05 0.04
C ARG A 10 13.94 -6.35 -0.91
N PHE A 11 12.73 -6.16 -0.44
CA PHE A 11 11.51 -6.30 -1.22
C PHE A 11 10.79 -4.96 -1.23
N THR A 12 10.52 -4.43 -2.42
CA THR A 12 9.79 -3.17 -2.59
C THR A 12 8.66 -3.43 -3.57
N PRO A 13 7.42 -3.58 -3.10
CA PRO A 13 6.28 -3.75 -3.98
C PRO A 13 5.99 -2.46 -4.75
N THR A 14 5.45 -2.62 -5.97
CA THR A 14 4.97 -1.51 -6.78
C THR A 14 3.45 -1.61 -6.93
N LEU A 15 2.76 -0.54 -6.61
CA LEU A 15 1.33 -0.38 -6.80
C LEU A 15 1.07 0.41 -8.08
N VAL A 16 0.18 -0.10 -8.91
CA VAL A 16 -0.17 0.54 -10.18
C VAL A 16 -1.54 1.19 -10.03
N TYR A 17 -1.63 2.48 -10.33
CA TYR A 17 -2.85 3.25 -10.24
C TYR A 17 -3.18 3.92 -11.57
N ARG A 18 -4.47 4.10 -11.85
CA ARG A 18 -4.96 4.85 -13.00
C ARG A 18 -4.70 6.34 -12.84
N ASP A 19 -4.88 6.87 -11.63
CA ASP A 19 -4.52 8.23 -11.23
C ASP A 19 -3.51 8.17 -10.09
N ALA A 20 -2.26 7.90 -10.44
CA ALA A 20 -1.18 7.74 -9.47
C ALA A 20 -0.97 9.01 -8.63
N ARG A 21 -1.13 10.21 -9.23
CA ARG A 21 -0.94 11.47 -8.51
C ARG A 21 -1.96 11.64 -7.38
N ALA A 22 -3.24 11.47 -7.68
CA ALA A 22 -4.30 11.56 -6.67
C ALA A 22 -4.14 10.49 -5.59
N MET A 23 -3.71 9.28 -5.98
CA MET A 23 -3.53 8.19 -5.03
C MET A 23 -2.31 8.36 -4.12
N ILE A 24 -1.22 8.98 -4.58
CA ILE A 24 -0.08 9.35 -3.71
C ILE A 24 -0.56 10.27 -2.58
N ASP A 25 -1.28 11.33 -2.91
CA ASP A 25 -1.80 12.27 -1.91
C ASP A 25 -2.80 11.58 -0.96
N TRP A 26 -3.66 10.73 -1.48
CA TRP A 26 -4.63 9.99 -0.69
C TRP A 26 -3.96 8.97 0.26
N LEU A 27 -2.98 8.20 -0.21
CA LEU A 27 -2.26 7.21 0.62
C LEU A 27 -1.52 7.90 1.78
N CYS A 28 -0.94 9.08 1.53
CA CYS A 28 -0.32 9.86 2.59
C CYS A 28 -1.37 10.35 3.61
N ALA A 29 -2.49 10.90 3.15
CA ALA A 29 -3.52 11.45 4.03
C ALA A 29 -4.31 10.37 4.79
N ALA A 30 -4.65 9.24 4.13
CA ALA A 30 -5.55 8.23 4.69
C ALA A 30 -4.83 7.12 5.44
N PHE A 31 -3.68 6.67 4.95
CA PHE A 31 -2.93 5.55 5.52
C PHE A 31 -1.65 5.97 6.24
N GLY A 32 -1.31 7.28 6.22
CA GLY A 32 -0.17 7.80 6.97
C GLY A 32 1.19 7.52 6.31
N PHE A 33 1.22 7.25 5.00
CA PHE A 33 2.47 7.17 4.26
C PHE A 33 3.13 8.55 4.15
N GLU A 34 4.44 8.56 4.01
CA GLU A 34 5.25 9.75 3.77
C GLU A 34 5.86 9.72 2.37
N LEU A 35 5.75 10.83 1.64
CA LEU A 35 6.37 10.97 0.34
C LEU A 35 7.90 11.08 0.49
N ARG A 36 8.63 10.08 -0.02
CA ARG A 36 10.09 10.08 -0.03
C ARG A 36 10.66 10.65 -1.32
N LEU A 37 10.12 10.24 -2.46
CA LEU A 37 10.57 10.67 -3.78
C LEU A 37 9.40 10.69 -4.75
N LEU A 38 9.33 11.75 -5.55
CA LEU A 38 8.42 11.84 -6.68
C LEU A 38 9.20 12.37 -7.88
N VAL A 39 9.14 11.65 -8.99
CA VAL A 39 9.65 12.07 -10.29
C VAL A 39 8.47 12.19 -11.24
N GLU A 40 8.30 13.38 -11.79
CA GLU A 40 7.25 13.68 -12.75
C GLU A 40 7.85 13.89 -14.14
N GLY A 41 7.13 13.41 -15.16
CA GLY A 41 7.45 13.68 -16.54
C GLY A 41 7.04 15.08 -16.99
N ASP A 42 7.32 15.43 -18.23
CA ASP A 42 7.09 16.76 -18.80
C ASP A 42 5.60 17.16 -18.83
N ALA A 43 4.69 16.19 -18.88
CA ALA A 43 3.24 16.41 -18.84
C ALA A 43 2.65 16.28 -17.43
N GLY A 44 3.49 16.14 -16.39
CA GLY A 44 3.08 15.97 -15.00
C GLY A 44 2.64 14.55 -14.62
N GLU A 45 2.87 13.58 -15.49
CA GLU A 45 2.65 12.16 -15.17
C GLU A 45 3.67 11.67 -14.14
N VAL A 46 3.27 10.69 -13.32
CA VAL A 46 4.15 10.07 -12.34
C VAL A 46 5.04 9.04 -13.04
N GLU A 47 6.32 9.36 -13.20
CA GLU A 47 7.32 8.44 -13.73
C GLU A 47 7.85 7.49 -12.66
N HIS A 48 8.05 8.00 -11.44
CA HIS A 48 8.51 7.22 -10.30
C HIS A 48 8.05 7.86 -8.98
N CYS A 49 7.61 7.05 -8.05
CA CYS A 49 7.27 7.51 -6.71
C CYS A 49 7.64 6.46 -5.67
N GLU A 50 8.15 6.94 -4.54
CA GLU A 50 8.48 6.15 -3.36
C GLU A 50 7.73 6.72 -2.16
N LEU A 51 6.93 5.88 -1.50
CA LEU A 51 6.24 6.19 -0.25
C LEU A 51 6.80 5.31 0.87
N THR A 52 7.05 5.89 2.03
CA THR A 52 7.53 5.18 3.21
C THR A 52 6.49 5.13 4.31
N TYR A 53 6.54 4.06 5.12
CA TYR A 53 5.82 3.94 6.38
C TYR A 53 6.79 3.28 7.38
N GLY A 54 7.32 4.07 8.32
CA GLY A 54 8.44 3.64 9.15
C GLY A 54 9.64 3.21 8.29
N GLU A 55 10.13 1.99 8.50
CA GLU A 55 11.21 1.39 7.71
C GLU A 55 10.73 0.73 6.39
N GLY A 56 9.42 0.61 6.21
CA GLY A 56 8.82 0.02 5.01
C GLY A 56 8.71 1.01 3.86
N MET A 57 8.71 0.50 2.63
CA MET A 57 8.56 1.31 1.42
C MET A 57 7.75 0.59 0.36
N VAL A 58 6.89 1.35 -0.32
CA VAL A 58 6.22 0.94 -1.55
C VAL A 58 6.54 1.93 -2.67
N MET A 59 6.52 1.46 -3.90
CA MET A 59 6.57 2.33 -5.08
C MET A 59 5.17 2.50 -5.66
N VAL A 60 4.93 3.64 -6.29
CA VAL A 60 3.69 3.94 -7.01
C VAL A 60 4.01 4.23 -8.46
N SER A 61 3.27 3.59 -9.35
CA SER A 61 3.39 3.75 -10.80
C SER A 61 2.08 4.19 -11.43
N GLN A 62 2.18 5.04 -12.45
CA GLN A 62 1.06 5.41 -13.32
C GLN A 62 0.73 4.26 -14.27
N GLU A 63 -0.55 3.95 -14.41
CA GLU A 63 -1.04 3.02 -15.43
C GLU A 63 -0.97 3.65 -16.83
N HIS A 64 -0.46 2.89 -17.78
CA HIS A 64 -0.39 3.29 -19.20
C HIS A 64 -1.20 2.32 -20.05
N ILE A 65 -2.51 2.61 -20.23
CA ILE A 65 -3.45 1.69 -20.90
C ILE A 65 -3.12 1.56 -22.40
N ASP A 66 -2.84 2.67 -23.05
CA ASP A 66 -2.67 2.76 -24.51
C ASP A 66 -1.20 2.61 -24.96
N ALA A 67 -0.27 2.50 -24.02
CA ALA A 67 1.14 2.36 -24.34
C ALA A 67 1.52 0.89 -24.55
N THR A 68 2.43 0.64 -25.50
CA THR A 68 3.07 -0.67 -25.63
C THR A 68 3.90 -0.95 -24.38
N PRO A 69 3.65 -2.08 -23.68
CA PRO A 69 4.40 -2.41 -22.47
C PRO A 69 5.89 -2.51 -22.74
N ARG A 70 6.72 -1.74 -22.02
CA ARG A 70 8.17 -1.66 -22.21
C ARG A 70 8.87 -3.03 -22.22
N PHE A 71 8.37 -3.97 -21.43
CA PHE A 71 8.94 -5.32 -21.29
C PHE A 71 7.98 -6.41 -21.77
N GLY A 72 6.97 -6.07 -22.57
CA GLY A 72 5.97 -7.02 -23.06
C GLY A 72 4.96 -7.48 -22.00
N VAL A 73 5.05 -6.98 -20.76
CA VAL A 73 4.15 -7.32 -19.67
C VAL A 73 3.31 -6.08 -19.30
N PRO A 74 2.00 -6.09 -19.58
CA PRO A 74 1.13 -4.98 -19.21
C PRO A 74 0.94 -4.95 -17.68
N LEU A 75 1.09 -3.75 -17.09
CA LEU A 75 0.78 -3.51 -15.69
C LEU A 75 -0.57 -2.79 -15.60
N ARG A 76 -1.47 -3.29 -14.73
CA ARG A 76 -2.80 -2.73 -14.52
C ARG A 76 -3.10 -2.64 -13.02
N GLY A 77 -3.75 -1.55 -12.63
CA GLY A 77 -4.35 -1.42 -11.30
C GLY A 77 -5.69 -2.15 -11.22
N PRO A 78 -6.18 -2.47 -10.01
CA PRO A 78 -7.45 -3.17 -9.81
C PRO A 78 -8.63 -2.48 -10.47
N ARG A 79 -8.68 -1.15 -10.47
CA ARG A 79 -9.72 -0.35 -11.13
C ARG A 79 -9.90 -0.69 -12.61
N SER A 80 -8.82 -1.06 -13.30
CA SER A 80 -8.82 -1.38 -14.73
C SER A 80 -9.09 -2.86 -15.03
N VAL A 81 -9.14 -3.72 -13.99
CA VAL A 81 -9.39 -5.16 -14.08
C VAL A 81 -10.55 -5.59 -13.18
N ALA A 82 -11.61 -4.79 -13.12
CA ALA A 82 -12.85 -5.07 -12.39
C ALA A 82 -12.64 -5.29 -10.87
N GLY A 83 -11.65 -4.64 -10.25
CA GLY A 83 -11.37 -4.74 -8.83
C GLY A 83 -10.59 -6.00 -8.42
N ILE A 84 -10.10 -6.78 -9.37
CA ILE A 84 -9.35 -8.01 -9.08
C ILE A 84 -7.98 -7.62 -8.51
N ASN A 85 -7.65 -8.20 -7.34
CA ASN A 85 -6.34 -8.10 -6.73
C ASN A 85 -5.57 -9.42 -6.93
N THR A 86 -4.28 -9.33 -7.30
CA THR A 86 -3.37 -10.48 -7.39
C THR A 86 -2.42 -10.54 -6.21
N GLN A 87 -2.41 -9.50 -5.38
CA GLN A 87 -1.63 -9.39 -4.15
C GLN A 87 -2.32 -8.40 -3.20
N ASN A 88 -1.95 -8.47 -1.94
CA ASN A 88 -2.26 -7.46 -0.93
C ASN A 88 -0.99 -7.09 -0.17
N ILE A 89 -1.02 -5.96 0.51
CA ILE A 89 0.09 -5.49 1.33
C ILE A 89 -0.38 -5.44 2.78
N MET A 90 0.43 -5.98 3.67
CA MET A 90 0.23 -5.89 5.11
C MET A 90 1.24 -4.90 5.69
N VAL A 91 0.74 -3.99 6.53
CA VAL A 91 1.51 -2.95 7.21
C VAL A 91 1.28 -3.08 8.71
N PHE A 92 2.34 -3.10 9.51
CA PHE A 92 2.21 -2.97 10.95
C PHE A 92 1.98 -1.51 11.33
N VAL A 93 0.99 -1.30 12.21
CA VAL A 93 0.61 0.00 12.77
C VAL A 93 0.60 -0.07 14.29
N ASP A 94 0.73 1.08 14.96
CA ASP A 94 0.77 1.13 16.42
C ASP A 94 -0.59 0.92 17.07
N ASP A 95 -1.69 1.33 16.42
CA ASP A 95 -3.07 1.19 16.88
C ASP A 95 -3.98 0.94 15.68
N ALA A 96 -4.38 -0.31 15.49
CA ALA A 96 -5.21 -0.72 14.36
C ALA A 96 -6.63 -0.14 14.42
N ILE A 97 -7.16 0.14 15.62
CA ILE A 97 -8.50 0.72 15.76
C ILE A 97 -8.48 2.19 15.33
N ALA A 98 -7.56 2.99 15.89
CA ALA A 98 -7.45 4.41 15.54
C ALA A 98 -7.09 4.59 14.06
N HIS A 99 -6.19 3.75 13.52
CA HIS A 99 -5.82 3.78 12.10
C HIS A 99 -7.02 3.45 11.19
N CYS A 100 -7.83 2.43 11.54
CA CYS A 100 -9.04 2.07 10.81
C CYS A 100 -10.05 3.23 10.75
N GLU A 101 -10.32 3.88 11.88
CA GLU A 101 -11.26 5.00 11.94
C GLU A 101 -10.77 6.20 11.11
N HIS A 102 -9.48 6.51 11.16
CA HIS A 102 -8.87 7.54 10.32
C HIS A 102 -9.00 7.21 8.83
N ALA A 103 -8.64 5.99 8.44
CA ALA A 103 -8.73 5.52 7.06
C ALA A 103 -10.19 5.56 6.53
N ARG A 104 -11.15 5.13 7.35
CA ARG A 104 -12.59 5.19 7.05
C ARG A 104 -13.05 6.62 6.81
N ALA A 105 -12.67 7.53 7.70
CA ALA A 105 -13.02 8.96 7.57
C ALA A 105 -12.41 9.59 6.32
N ALA A 106 -11.27 9.10 5.85
CA ALA A 106 -10.59 9.54 4.63
C ALA A 106 -11.11 8.85 3.35
N GLY A 107 -12.11 7.97 3.45
CA GLY A 107 -12.78 7.35 2.30
C GLY A 107 -12.31 5.96 1.93
N ALA A 108 -11.52 5.28 2.77
CA ALA A 108 -11.22 3.87 2.59
C ALA A 108 -12.48 3.01 2.75
N THR A 109 -12.63 1.99 1.93
CA THR A 109 -13.67 0.97 2.14
C THR A 109 -13.14 -0.08 3.09
N ILE A 110 -13.71 -0.15 4.31
CA ILE A 110 -13.33 -1.17 5.30
C ILE A 110 -14.07 -2.46 4.94
N VAL A 111 -13.31 -3.51 4.63
CA VAL A 111 -13.82 -4.83 4.23
C VAL A 111 -13.74 -5.87 5.35
N ALA A 112 -12.90 -5.60 6.35
CA ALA A 112 -12.83 -6.36 7.60
C ALA A 112 -12.59 -5.40 8.75
N GLU A 113 -13.48 -5.41 9.75
CA GLU A 113 -13.34 -4.59 10.96
C GLU A 113 -12.15 -5.07 11.82
N PRO A 114 -11.58 -4.19 12.67
CA PRO A 114 -10.49 -4.56 13.55
C PRO A 114 -10.88 -5.73 14.46
N GLU A 115 -10.18 -6.85 14.31
CA GLU A 115 -10.41 -8.07 15.09
C GLU A 115 -9.07 -8.66 15.53
N VAL A 116 -9.05 -9.25 16.75
CA VAL A 116 -7.87 -9.95 17.26
C VAL A 116 -7.86 -11.38 16.76
N HIS A 117 -6.77 -11.77 16.13
CA HIS A 117 -6.46 -13.13 15.73
C HIS A 117 -5.36 -13.67 16.64
N ASP A 118 -5.68 -14.65 17.47
CA ASP A 118 -4.72 -15.31 18.36
C ASP A 118 -4.23 -16.62 17.73
N TYR A 119 -2.93 -16.70 17.50
CA TYR A 119 -2.27 -17.83 16.85
C TYR A 119 -1.75 -18.88 17.84
N GLY A 120 -2.04 -18.72 19.13
CA GLY A 120 -1.67 -19.64 20.21
C GLY A 120 -0.51 -19.12 21.07
N ASP A 121 -0.32 -19.75 22.23
CA ASP A 121 0.63 -19.28 23.26
C ASP A 121 2.08 -19.29 22.82
N GLU A 122 2.44 -20.19 21.89
CA GLU A 122 3.81 -20.29 21.35
C GLU A 122 4.08 -19.28 20.22
N TYR A 123 3.06 -18.54 19.78
CA TYR A 123 3.15 -17.60 18.68
C TYR A 123 2.78 -16.19 19.15
N TRP A 124 1.94 -15.51 18.41
CA TRP A 124 1.54 -14.12 18.64
C TRP A 124 0.04 -13.92 18.48
N ALA A 125 -0.42 -12.75 18.83
CA ALA A 125 -1.75 -12.28 18.50
C ALA A 125 -1.66 -10.90 17.87
N ASP A 126 -2.39 -10.71 16.77
CA ASP A 126 -2.47 -9.44 16.05
C ASP A 126 -3.93 -8.97 16.02
N ARG A 127 -4.12 -7.66 16.20
CA ARG A 127 -5.36 -7.00 15.83
C ARG A 127 -5.20 -6.46 14.42
N SER A 128 -6.03 -6.92 13.50
CA SER A 128 -5.93 -6.56 12.09
C SER A 128 -7.25 -6.09 11.53
N TYR A 129 -7.20 -5.17 10.57
CA TYR A 129 -8.33 -4.81 9.74
C TYR A 129 -7.95 -4.80 8.27
N GLY A 130 -8.96 -4.98 7.40
CA GLY A 130 -8.79 -4.96 5.95
C GLY A 130 -9.45 -3.75 5.34
N ALA A 131 -8.77 -3.08 4.43
CA ALA A 131 -9.27 -1.92 3.70
C ALA A 131 -8.98 -2.03 2.20
N VAL A 132 -9.84 -1.39 1.41
CA VAL A 132 -9.62 -1.19 -0.02
C VAL A 132 -9.51 0.30 -0.27
N ASP A 133 -8.46 0.70 -1.00
CA ASP A 133 -8.26 2.08 -1.39
C ASP A 133 -9.22 2.50 -2.54
N PRO A 134 -9.32 3.81 -2.87
CA PRO A 134 -10.25 4.28 -3.90
C PRO A 134 -10.09 3.66 -5.29
N GLU A 135 -8.92 3.11 -5.61
CA GLU A 135 -8.69 2.43 -6.89
C GLU A 135 -8.70 0.90 -6.80
N GLY A 136 -8.99 0.35 -5.60
CA GLY A 136 -9.30 -1.05 -5.43
C GLY A 136 -8.16 -1.93 -4.95
N HIS A 137 -6.99 -1.40 -4.60
CA HIS A 137 -5.96 -2.21 -3.96
C HIS A 137 -6.36 -2.60 -2.54
N MET A 138 -6.13 -3.87 -2.20
CA MET A 138 -6.40 -4.46 -0.90
C MET A 138 -5.21 -4.28 0.04
N TRP A 139 -5.50 -3.79 1.25
CA TRP A 139 -4.54 -3.55 2.32
C TRP A 139 -4.96 -4.25 3.59
N TRP A 140 -3.97 -4.73 4.34
CA TRP A 140 -4.12 -5.17 5.72
C TRP A 140 -3.27 -4.31 6.63
N PHE A 141 -3.86 -3.87 7.75
CA PHE A 141 -3.15 -3.13 8.78
C PHE A 141 -3.24 -3.90 10.08
N SER A 142 -2.09 -4.18 10.69
CA SER A 142 -1.98 -5.08 11.83
C SER A 142 -1.23 -4.43 12.98
N GLU A 143 -1.80 -4.55 14.17
CA GLU A 143 -1.17 -4.16 15.44
C GLU A 143 -0.77 -5.45 16.18
N ARG A 144 0.50 -5.60 16.58
CA ARG A 144 0.93 -6.70 17.42
C ARG A 144 0.40 -6.48 18.84
N VAL A 145 -0.56 -7.28 19.30
CA VAL A 145 -1.17 -7.17 20.66
C VAL A 145 -0.55 -8.14 21.65
N ARG A 146 0.10 -9.21 21.21
CA ARG A 146 0.84 -10.16 22.04
C ARG A 146 1.96 -10.84 21.25
N GLY A 147 3.09 -11.07 21.89
CA GLY A 147 4.28 -11.68 21.30
C GLY A 147 5.24 -10.63 20.70
N ALA A 148 6.39 -11.09 20.22
CA ALA A 148 7.44 -10.24 19.65
C ALA A 148 7.53 -10.40 18.12
#